data_359b5b1e91862f7f47b8f88815886c43
#
_entry.id   359b5b1e91862f7f47b8f88815886c43
#
_cell.length_a   1.000
_cell.length_b   1.000
_cell.length_c   1.000
_cell.angle_alpha   90.00
_cell.angle_beta   90.00
_cell.angle_gamma   90.00
#
_symmetry.space_group_name_H-M   'P 1'
#
loop_
_entity.id
_entity.type
_entity.pdbx_description
1 polymer ?
#
loop_
_entity_poly.entity_id
_entity_poly.type
_entity_poly.pdbx_seq_one_letter_code
_entity_poly.pdbx_strand_id
1 'polypeptide(L)'
;EFGGHAAAAGFSLRREQLEGLKSALLAHCSLTQEQLIEKVTYDREVALAEMDTTLVTQLSWMEPTGEQNAPAVFAKRDAQIAQIRMCGADMHIAQVRFVENGKIYQAVDFSGEECIGNAVRDRYGEQVWERLKQGERGEYTVDILFSVSINERYGSLQLQLIDCQ
;
A
#
# COMPACT_ATOMS: atom_id res chain seq x y z
N GLU A 1 -18.05 -10.07 30.14
CA GLU A 1 -16.70 -9.60 30.48
C GLU A 1 -16.25 -8.61 29.43
N PHE A 2 -15.53 -7.58 29.85
CA PHE A 2 -14.91 -6.61 28.96
C PHE A 2 -13.62 -6.08 29.58
N GLY A 3 -12.71 -5.63 28.76
CA GLY A 3 -11.48 -4.95 29.14
C GLY A 3 -10.86 -4.25 27.96
N GLY A 4 -9.99 -3.27 28.22
CA GLY A 4 -9.34 -2.57 27.13
C GLY A 4 -8.67 -1.28 27.58
N HIS A 5 -8.15 -0.54 26.62
CA HIS A 5 -7.57 0.78 26.74
C HIS A 5 -8.00 1.66 25.56
N ALA A 6 -7.53 2.91 25.49
CA ALA A 6 -8.00 3.87 24.49
C ALA A 6 -7.92 3.39 23.03
N ALA A 7 -6.95 2.52 22.70
CA ALA A 7 -6.73 2.06 21.32
C ALA A 7 -7.30 0.66 21.02
N ALA A 8 -7.66 -0.16 22.04
CA ALA A 8 -8.18 -1.49 21.82
C ALA A 8 -9.03 -1.97 22.99
N ALA A 9 -10.16 -2.60 22.69
CA ALA A 9 -11.03 -3.21 23.68
C ALA A 9 -11.43 -4.64 23.26
N GLY A 10 -11.45 -5.54 24.24
CA GLY A 10 -11.93 -6.90 24.09
C GLY A 10 -13.15 -7.15 24.94
N PHE A 11 -14.06 -7.99 24.48
CA PHE A 11 -15.24 -8.37 25.23
C PHE A 11 -15.73 -9.76 24.87
N SER A 12 -16.48 -10.37 25.78
CA SER A 12 -17.19 -11.61 25.55
C SER A 12 -18.68 -11.39 25.80
N LEU A 13 -19.51 -11.83 24.88
CA LEU A 13 -20.96 -11.75 24.96
C LEU A 13 -21.63 -13.01 24.39
N ARG A 14 -22.88 -13.22 24.73
CA ARG A 14 -23.68 -14.27 24.10
C ARG A 14 -24.08 -13.86 22.69
N ARG A 15 -24.20 -14.86 21.80
CA ARG A 15 -24.53 -14.62 20.39
C ARG A 15 -25.81 -13.77 20.21
N GLU A 16 -26.82 -14.02 21.06
CA GLU A 16 -28.10 -13.32 21.01
C GLU A 16 -27.98 -11.81 21.34
N GLN A 17 -26.88 -11.41 21.98
CA GLN A 17 -26.63 -10.01 22.37
C GLN A 17 -25.85 -9.23 21.31
N LEU A 18 -25.38 -9.88 20.24
CA LEU A 18 -24.52 -9.26 19.23
C LEU A 18 -25.17 -8.08 18.53
N GLU A 19 -26.43 -8.24 18.09
CA GLU A 19 -27.16 -7.17 17.41
C GLU A 19 -27.47 -5.99 18.33
N GLY A 20 -27.74 -6.28 19.62
CA GLY A 20 -27.92 -5.24 20.64
C GLY A 20 -26.64 -4.42 20.85
N LEU A 21 -25.48 -5.08 20.92
CA LEU A 21 -24.19 -4.40 21.02
C LEU A 21 -23.90 -3.55 19.80
N LYS A 22 -24.09 -4.11 18.60
CA LYS A 22 -23.89 -3.38 17.34
C LYS A 22 -24.74 -2.10 17.28
N SER A 23 -26.01 -2.22 17.64
CA SER A 23 -26.94 -1.07 17.68
C SER A 23 -26.50 -0.03 18.69
N ALA A 24 -26.05 -0.46 19.89
CA ALA A 24 -25.55 0.44 20.90
C ALA A 24 -24.26 1.15 20.48
N LEU A 25 -23.32 0.44 19.86
CA LEU A 25 -22.07 1.05 19.33
C LEU A 25 -22.40 2.10 18.25
N LEU A 26 -23.29 1.80 17.31
CA LEU A 26 -23.70 2.74 16.28
C LEU A 26 -24.39 3.97 16.85
N ALA A 27 -25.27 3.78 17.86
CA ALA A 27 -25.98 4.89 18.51
C ALA A 27 -25.06 5.83 19.30
N HIS A 28 -23.93 5.33 19.79
CA HIS A 28 -22.93 6.10 20.54
C HIS A 28 -21.74 6.54 19.68
N CYS A 29 -21.71 6.16 18.40
CA CYS A 29 -20.66 6.57 17.47
C CYS A 29 -20.80 8.06 17.15
N SER A 30 -19.78 8.84 17.51
CA SER A 30 -19.70 10.28 17.21
C SER A 30 -18.68 10.61 16.12
N LEU A 31 -18.20 9.59 15.37
CA LEU A 31 -17.23 9.79 14.31
C LEU A 31 -17.85 10.60 13.17
N THR A 32 -17.11 11.59 12.70
CA THR A 32 -17.45 12.37 11.51
C THR A 32 -16.92 11.69 10.24
N GLN A 33 -17.46 12.08 9.07
CA GLN A 33 -16.97 11.59 7.78
C GLN A 33 -15.46 11.87 7.60
N GLU A 34 -14.99 13.03 8.05
CA GLU A 34 -13.54 13.38 8.00
C GLU A 34 -12.66 12.47 8.86
N GLN A 35 -13.20 11.98 9.97
CA GLN A 35 -12.49 11.04 10.85
C GLN A 35 -12.47 9.62 10.31
N LEU A 36 -13.34 9.29 9.37
CA LEU A 36 -13.39 8.01 8.68
C LEU A 36 -12.48 7.96 7.46
N ILE A 37 -11.96 9.11 7.01
CA ILE A 37 -10.99 9.16 5.92
C ILE A 37 -9.65 8.69 6.47
N GLU A 38 -9.12 7.61 5.92
CA GLU A 38 -7.77 7.15 6.23
C GLU A 38 -6.75 8.19 5.76
N LYS A 39 -5.92 8.66 6.70
CA LYS A 39 -4.84 9.61 6.39
C LYS A 39 -3.54 8.85 6.35
N VAL A 40 -2.97 8.75 5.18
CA VAL A 40 -1.62 8.20 5.01
C VAL A 40 -0.62 9.34 4.99
N THR A 41 0.43 9.22 5.79
CA THR A 41 1.52 10.19 5.85
C THR A 41 2.74 9.63 5.12
N TYR A 42 3.49 10.53 4.49
CA TYR A 42 4.74 10.20 3.83
C TYR A 42 5.80 11.25 4.16
N ASP A 43 7.06 10.88 4.08
CA ASP A 43 8.16 11.76 4.43
C ASP A 43 8.52 12.73 3.31
N ARG A 44 8.47 12.26 2.05
CA ARG A 44 8.85 13.07 0.89
C ARG A 44 8.20 12.59 -0.41
N GLU A 45 7.80 13.55 -1.25
CA GLU A 45 7.47 13.29 -2.66
C GLU A 45 8.77 13.31 -3.49
N VAL A 46 8.94 12.30 -4.36
CA VAL A 46 10.21 12.04 -5.07
C VAL A 46 9.98 11.65 -6.54
N ALA A 47 11.01 11.87 -7.36
CA ALA A 47 11.13 11.20 -8.64
C ALA A 47 11.67 9.76 -8.42
N LEU A 48 11.21 8.79 -9.20
CA LEU A 48 11.74 7.42 -9.10
C LEU A 48 13.24 7.35 -9.42
N ALA A 49 13.74 8.32 -10.19
CA ALA A 49 15.16 8.45 -10.52
C ALA A 49 16.05 8.76 -9.29
N GLU A 50 15.47 9.27 -8.20
CA GLU A 50 16.18 9.52 -6.94
C GLU A 50 16.38 8.23 -6.14
N MET A 51 15.65 7.17 -6.49
CA MET A 51 15.72 5.89 -5.80
C MET A 51 16.91 5.08 -6.32
N ASP A 52 17.97 5.02 -5.52
CA ASP A 52 19.17 4.26 -5.82
C ASP A 52 19.67 3.44 -4.61
N THR A 53 20.68 2.64 -4.83
CA THR A 53 21.27 1.80 -3.76
C THR A 53 21.98 2.63 -2.71
N THR A 54 22.46 3.81 -3.04
CA THR A 54 23.10 4.75 -2.09
C THR A 54 22.08 5.23 -1.08
N LEU A 55 20.89 5.62 -1.55
CA LEU A 55 19.78 6.04 -0.68
C LEU A 55 19.40 4.90 0.29
N VAL A 56 19.24 3.67 -0.21
CA VAL A 56 18.91 2.53 0.67
C VAL A 56 19.97 2.30 1.74
N THR A 57 21.25 2.40 1.37
CA THR A 57 22.36 2.30 2.33
C THR A 57 22.30 3.42 3.39
N GLN A 58 21.95 4.64 3.00
CA GLN A 58 21.79 5.74 3.95
C GLN A 58 20.57 5.54 4.87
N LEU A 59 19.46 5.03 4.34
CA LEU A 59 18.27 4.73 5.14
C LEU A 59 18.54 3.63 6.17
N SER A 60 19.40 2.66 5.87
CA SER A 60 19.77 1.61 6.84
C SER A 60 20.47 2.16 8.09
N TRP A 61 21.01 3.38 8.05
CA TRP A 61 21.56 4.03 9.26
C TRP A 61 20.48 4.44 10.27
N MET A 62 19.22 4.48 9.84
CA MET A 62 18.07 4.74 10.72
C MET A 62 17.58 3.49 11.44
N GLU A 63 18.12 2.32 11.12
CA GLU A 63 17.74 1.05 11.76
C GLU A 63 18.22 0.97 13.22
N PRO A 64 17.52 0.25 14.10
CA PRO A 64 16.32 -0.55 13.79
C PRO A 64 15.06 0.33 13.66
N THR A 65 14.25 0.07 12.67
CA THR A 65 12.92 0.67 12.51
C THR A 65 11.86 -0.09 13.33
N GLY A 66 10.79 0.61 13.76
CA GLY A 66 9.72 0.04 14.56
C GLY A 66 8.67 1.09 14.96
N GLU A 67 7.94 0.84 16.05
CA GLU A 67 6.75 1.61 16.45
C GLU A 67 6.98 3.12 16.60
N GLN A 68 8.15 3.55 17.09
CA GLN A 68 8.48 4.98 17.27
C GLN A 68 9.55 5.48 16.29
N ASN A 69 9.96 4.64 15.38
CA ASN A 69 10.93 4.93 14.33
C ASN A 69 10.50 4.20 13.04
N ALA A 70 9.42 4.69 12.42
CA ALA A 70 8.88 4.07 11.21
C ALA A 70 9.89 4.11 10.04
N PRO A 71 9.89 3.11 9.15
CA PRO A 71 10.67 3.17 7.92
C PRO A 71 10.23 4.37 7.07
N ALA A 72 11.17 4.94 6.31
CA ALA A 72 10.87 6.07 5.43
C ALA A 72 9.83 5.68 4.35
N VAL A 73 8.83 6.53 4.17
CA VAL A 73 7.76 6.39 3.18
C VAL A 73 7.88 7.52 2.17
N PHE A 74 7.91 7.14 0.91
CA PHE A 74 8.00 8.07 -0.22
C PHE A 74 6.69 8.10 -1.00
N ALA A 75 6.39 9.26 -1.59
CA ALA A 75 5.27 9.43 -2.50
C ALA A 75 5.78 9.69 -3.92
N LYS A 76 5.11 9.11 -4.92
CA LYS A 76 5.27 9.46 -6.31
C LYS A 76 3.90 9.64 -6.95
N ARG A 77 3.64 10.82 -7.49
CA ARG A 77 2.43 11.10 -8.25
C ARG A 77 2.60 10.70 -9.70
N ASP A 78 1.49 10.28 -10.30
CA ASP A 78 1.43 9.90 -11.72
C ASP A 78 2.56 8.91 -12.12
N ALA A 79 2.80 7.91 -11.27
CA ALA A 79 3.74 6.85 -11.59
C ALA A 79 3.22 6.02 -12.78
N GLN A 80 3.95 6.03 -13.91
CA GLN A 80 3.51 5.37 -15.13
C GLN A 80 3.72 3.85 -15.03
N ILE A 81 2.64 3.09 -15.20
CA ILE A 81 2.66 1.63 -15.19
C ILE A 81 3.16 1.12 -16.54
N ALA A 82 4.28 0.42 -16.55
CA ALA A 82 4.80 -0.26 -17.73
C ALA A 82 4.28 -1.70 -17.86
N GLN A 83 4.12 -2.40 -16.73
CA GLN A 83 3.65 -3.79 -16.69
C GLN A 83 3.20 -4.18 -15.28
N ILE A 84 2.19 -5.02 -15.20
CA ILE A 84 1.79 -5.72 -13.98
C ILE A 84 1.88 -7.23 -14.22
N ARG A 85 2.33 -7.97 -13.22
CA ARG A 85 2.36 -9.43 -13.22
C ARG A 85 1.96 -9.95 -11.85
N MET A 86 0.92 -10.75 -11.80
CA MET A 86 0.54 -11.47 -10.59
C MET A 86 1.48 -12.66 -10.37
N CYS A 87 1.86 -12.90 -9.13
CA CYS A 87 2.74 -14.00 -8.73
C CYS A 87 2.43 -14.47 -7.29
N GLY A 88 3.21 -15.45 -6.80
CA GLY A 88 2.94 -16.14 -5.55
C GLY A 88 2.11 -17.41 -5.76
N ALA A 89 2.02 -18.26 -4.73
CA ALA A 89 1.32 -19.54 -4.82
C ALA A 89 -0.16 -19.37 -5.21
N ASP A 90 -0.80 -18.31 -4.68
CA ASP A 90 -2.23 -18.01 -4.90
C ASP A 90 -2.42 -16.80 -5.83
N MET A 91 -1.38 -16.38 -6.55
CA MET A 91 -1.40 -15.21 -7.46
C MET A 91 -1.85 -13.92 -6.77
N HIS A 92 -1.55 -13.77 -5.47
CA HIS A 92 -1.99 -12.63 -4.65
C HIS A 92 -0.93 -11.54 -4.48
N ILE A 93 0.24 -11.68 -5.09
CA ILE A 93 1.29 -10.65 -5.07
C ILE A 93 1.36 -10.00 -6.45
N ALA A 94 1.28 -8.68 -6.50
CA ALA A 94 1.48 -7.96 -7.75
C ALA A 94 2.93 -7.47 -7.86
N GLN A 95 3.61 -7.90 -8.91
CA GLN A 95 4.86 -7.29 -9.35
C GLN A 95 4.53 -6.20 -10.36
N VAL A 96 4.87 -4.97 -10.03
CA VAL A 96 4.61 -3.80 -10.88
C VAL A 96 5.92 -3.26 -11.40
N ARG A 97 5.95 -2.91 -12.67
CA ARG A 97 7.04 -2.17 -13.28
C ARG A 97 6.55 -0.78 -13.61
N PHE A 98 7.15 0.20 -12.98
CA PHE A 98 6.95 1.61 -13.35
C PHE A 98 8.03 2.05 -14.32
N VAL A 99 7.70 3.03 -15.17
CA VAL A 99 8.67 3.64 -16.07
C VAL A 99 8.75 5.14 -15.81
N GLU A 100 9.97 5.66 -15.72
CA GLU A 100 10.24 7.08 -15.65
C GLU A 100 11.53 7.39 -16.44
N ASN A 101 11.46 8.34 -17.36
CA ASN A 101 12.60 8.72 -18.22
C ASN A 101 13.24 7.53 -18.96
N GLY A 102 12.43 6.56 -19.40
CA GLY A 102 12.88 5.36 -20.10
C GLY A 102 13.53 4.29 -19.21
N LYS A 103 13.65 4.51 -17.90
CA LYS A 103 14.17 3.55 -16.94
C LYS A 103 13.04 2.83 -16.25
N ILE A 104 13.21 1.54 -15.98
CA ILE A 104 12.24 0.68 -15.31
C ILE A 104 12.57 0.56 -13.80
N TYR A 105 11.56 0.76 -12.98
CA TYR A 105 11.62 0.59 -11.53
C TYR A 105 10.69 -0.55 -11.11
N GLN A 106 11.25 -1.53 -10.38
CA GLN A 106 10.48 -2.68 -9.93
C GLN A 106 9.83 -2.38 -8.59
N ALA A 107 8.53 -2.65 -8.51
CA ALA A 107 7.76 -2.55 -7.28
C ALA A 107 7.07 -3.88 -6.99
N VAL A 108 6.75 -4.09 -5.72
CA VAL A 108 5.94 -5.22 -5.26
C VAL A 108 4.81 -4.71 -4.39
N ASP A 109 3.64 -5.23 -4.64
CA ASP A 109 2.45 -5.07 -3.82
C ASP A 109 2.13 -6.43 -3.19
N PHE A 110 2.34 -6.55 -1.89
CA PHE A 110 2.05 -7.78 -1.16
C PHE A 110 0.56 -7.94 -0.81
N SER A 111 -0.22 -6.88 -0.88
CA SER A 111 -1.68 -6.93 -0.75
C SER A 111 -2.38 -7.37 -2.05
N GLY A 112 -1.61 -7.48 -3.14
CA GLY A 112 -2.07 -7.97 -4.42
C GLY A 112 -3.01 -7.02 -5.14
N GLU A 113 -4.31 -7.29 -5.04
CA GLU A 113 -5.31 -6.45 -5.71
C GLU A 113 -5.85 -5.31 -4.83
N GLU A 114 -5.51 -5.28 -3.55
CA GLU A 114 -6.05 -4.28 -2.62
C GLU A 114 -5.40 -2.89 -2.74
N CYS A 115 -4.15 -2.82 -3.12
CA CYS A 115 -3.46 -1.54 -3.35
C CYS A 115 -3.52 -1.17 -4.84
N ILE A 116 -2.61 -1.70 -5.65
CA ILE A 116 -2.49 -1.32 -7.06
C ILE A 116 -3.75 -1.67 -7.88
N GLY A 117 -4.41 -2.79 -7.58
CA GLY A 117 -5.60 -3.22 -8.28
C GLY A 117 -6.78 -2.27 -8.05
N ASN A 118 -7.02 -1.86 -6.80
CA ASN A 118 -8.09 -0.90 -6.50
C ASN A 118 -7.80 0.46 -7.14
N ALA A 119 -6.57 0.98 -7.04
CA ALA A 119 -6.20 2.24 -7.66
C ALA A 119 -6.45 2.25 -9.19
N VAL A 120 -6.10 1.16 -9.88
CA VAL A 120 -6.37 1.03 -11.32
C VAL A 120 -7.87 0.92 -11.61
N ARG A 121 -8.62 0.15 -10.82
CA ARG A 121 -10.08 0.01 -10.99
C ARG A 121 -10.81 1.33 -10.79
N ASP A 122 -10.46 2.06 -9.75
CA ASP A 122 -11.11 3.32 -9.41
C ASP A 122 -10.85 4.39 -10.47
N ARG A 123 -9.63 4.43 -11.03
CA ARG A 123 -9.25 5.45 -12.02
C ARG A 123 -9.62 5.07 -13.44
N TYR A 124 -9.56 3.79 -13.81
CA TYR A 124 -9.68 3.31 -15.21
C TYR A 124 -10.72 2.22 -15.42
N GLY A 125 -11.27 1.65 -14.36
CA GLY A 125 -12.28 0.59 -14.42
C GLY A 125 -11.71 -0.83 -14.46
N GLU A 126 -12.58 -1.80 -14.13
CA GLU A 126 -12.24 -3.23 -14.02
C GLU A 126 -11.62 -3.81 -15.29
N GLN A 127 -12.12 -3.39 -16.47
CA GLN A 127 -11.62 -3.90 -17.75
C GLN A 127 -10.14 -3.57 -17.99
N VAL A 128 -9.69 -2.40 -17.53
CA VAL A 128 -8.27 -2.01 -17.64
C VAL A 128 -7.43 -2.84 -16.70
N TRP A 129 -7.90 -3.08 -15.47
CA TRP A 129 -7.21 -3.95 -14.53
C TRP A 129 -7.02 -5.37 -15.09
N GLU A 130 -8.07 -5.99 -15.62
CA GLU A 130 -7.98 -7.32 -16.22
C GLU A 130 -6.99 -7.38 -17.39
N ARG A 131 -6.96 -6.36 -18.26
CA ARG A 131 -6.00 -6.28 -19.38
C ARG A 131 -4.56 -6.14 -18.90
N LEU A 132 -4.32 -5.30 -17.89
CA LEU A 132 -3.00 -5.12 -17.29
C LEU A 132 -2.48 -6.42 -16.66
N LYS A 133 -3.33 -7.20 -15.98
CA LYS A 133 -2.98 -8.53 -15.47
C LYS A 133 -2.58 -9.51 -16.56
N GLN A 134 -3.16 -9.39 -17.75
CA GLN A 134 -2.82 -10.20 -18.94
C GLN A 134 -1.55 -9.70 -19.64
N GLY A 135 -0.90 -8.66 -19.12
CA GLY A 135 0.35 -8.12 -19.65
C GLY A 135 0.16 -7.08 -20.76
N GLU A 136 -1.07 -6.56 -20.94
CA GLU A 136 -1.30 -5.44 -21.86
C GLU A 136 -0.53 -4.21 -21.37
N ARG A 137 -0.04 -3.42 -22.31
CA ARG A 137 0.69 -2.18 -22.03
C ARG A 137 -0.19 -1.00 -22.41
N GLY A 138 -0.10 0.08 -21.62
CA GLY A 138 -0.82 1.32 -21.88
C GLY A 138 -0.17 2.48 -21.13
N GLU A 139 -0.69 3.67 -21.36
CA GLU A 139 -0.26 4.89 -20.66
C GLU A 139 -1.14 5.11 -19.42
N TYR A 140 -1.04 4.20 -18.45
CA TYR A 140 -1.79 4.27 -17.20
C TYR A 140 -0.88 4.78 -16.09
N THR A 141 -1.37 5.70 -15.28
CA THR A 141 -0.65 6.26 -14.14
C THR A 141 -1.45 6.10 -12.85
N VAL A 142 -0.75 5.97 -11.75
CA VAL A 142 -1.32 5.95 -10.39
C VAL A 142 -0.41 6.74 -9.45
N ASP A 143 -0.99 7.27 -8.40
CA ASP A 143 -0.22 7.82 -7.29
C ASP A 143 0.17 6.68 -6.37
N ILE A 144 1.42 6.63 -5.92
CA ILE A 144 1.92 5.54 -5.09
C ILE A 144 2.63 6.07 -3.84
N LEU A 145 2.39 5.37 -2.73
CA LEU A 145 3.21 5.44 -1.53
C LEU A 145 4.01 4.15 -1.40
N PHE A 146 5.29 4.29 -1.14
CA PHE A 146 6.19 3.16 -1.11
C PHE A 146 7.36 3.35 -0.15
N SER A 147 7.91 2.24 0.32
CA SER A 147 9.24 2.17 0.91
C SER A 147 10.22 1.56 -0.08
N VAL A 148 11.51 1.67 0.20
CA VAL A 148 12.57 1.12 -0.66
C VAL A 148 13.41 0.09 0.10
N SER A 149 13.79 -0.98 -0.59
CA SER A 149 14.64 -2.02 -0.05
C SER A 149 15.55 -2.60 -1.13
N ILE A 150 16.55 -3.36 -0.71
CA ILE A 150 17.32 -4.21 -1.62
C ILE A 150 16.70 -5.62 -1.60
N ASN A 151 16.33 -6.10 -2.77
CA ASN A 151 15.92 -7.48 -2.91
C ASN A 151 17.13 -8.40 -2.67
N GLU A 152 17.14 -9.10 -1.55
CA GLU A 152 18.28 -9.93 -1.13
C GLU A 152 18.66 -10.99 -2.16
N ARG A 153 17.71 -11.54 -2.89
CA ARG A 153 17.93 -12.59 -3.88
C ARG A 153 18.66 -12.09 -5.13
N TYR A 154 18.38 -10.85 -5.54
CA TYR A 154 18.86 -10.29 -6.80
C TYR A 154 19.82 -9.12 -6.63
N GLY A 155 20.01 -8.62 -5.40
CA GLY A 155 20.82 -7.45 -5.12
C GLY A 155 20.31 -6.16 -5.78
N SER A 156 19.07 -6.12 -6.21
CA SER A 156 18.48 -5.00 -6.94
C SER A 156 17.55 -4.19 -6.06
N LEU A 157 17.48 -2.89 -6.35
CA LEU A 157 16.51 -2.00 -5.71
C LEU A 157 15.09 -2.48 -6.00
N GLN A 158 14.25 -2.50 -4.99
CA GLN A 158 12.83 -2.84 -5.06
C GLN A 158 12.01 -1.83 -4.26
N LEU A 159 10.96 -1.32 -4.88
CA LEU A 159 9.94 -0.52 -4.22
C LEU A 159 8.92 -1.47 -3.59
N GLN A 160 8.52 -1.21 -2.36
CA GLN A 160 7.42 -1.93 -1.72
C GLN A 160 6.24 -0.98 -1.61
N LEU A 161 5.16 -1.27 -2.33
CA LEU A 161 3.95 -0.45 -2.31
C LEU A 161 3.27 -0.56 -0.94
N ILE A 162 2.83 0.59 -0.44
CA ILE A 162 2.14 0.73 0.85
C ILE A 162 0.69 1.15 0.58
N ASP A 163 0.50 2.12 -0.32
CA ASP A 163 -0.81 2.62 -0.72
C ASP A 163 -0.77 3.12 -2.18
N CYS A 164 -1.91 3.06 -2.86
CA CYS A 164 -2.05 3.48 -4.25
C CYS A 164 -3.40 4.18 -4.46
N GLN A 165 -3.39 5.24 -5.31
CA GLN A 165 -4.59 6.00 -5.67
C GLN A 165 -4.65 6.33 -7.17
#